data_d886ed90a49294ab3abaf54a8aa9cd05
#
_entry.id   d886ed90a49294ab3abaf54a8aa9cd05
#
_cell.length_a   1.000
_cell.length_b   1.000
_cell.length_c   1.000
_cell.angle_alpha   90.00
_cell.angle_beta   90.00
_cell.angle_gamma   90.00
#
_symmetry.space_group_name_H-M   'P 1'
#
loop_
_entity.id
_entity.type
_entity.pdbx_description
1 polymer ?
#
loop_
_entity_poly.entity_id
_entity_poly.type
_entity_poly.pdbx_seq_one_letter_code
_entity_poly.pdbx_strand_id
1 'polypeptide(L)'
;MSTDELLRKLSIEYKKRKFKFTSIRELAANPKAVDFMVEGLIESGGMNVISGEYGSGKSFLVFDIAFCVASGIDWHGFKVQQAPVVIVAGEGQQGIANRFIALSKHYDVPLPDNLHVSDIAANFTDIESTREVHNSVQELCPDNGLVIIDTLNRNFGNANENETSAMTHFVHNLDTHFRESGKTVITVHHPNKTNPNGSRGSSALPSACEGFFSLNKDKNGQVKFWCTKQKNDRGLPQENKAMFFEISTINFTGANGDSISSAVLVPLDKPIKSEQSHKLKLNDTECVNALSHLVREDNPKAILVSDDIKKRYSGNARSEGQRMIHEDAWRDECYKRMVIDSDKQGAKRQRFNRARNTLHEDGIIVSFDGYVWFATKS
;
A
#
# COMPACT_ATOMS: atom_id res chain seq x y z
N MET A 1 3.33 9.94 46.36
CA MET A 1 4.42 8.97 46.08
C MET A 1 5.69 9.79 45.90
N SER A 2 6.75 9.52 46.68
CA SER A 2 8.01 10.26 46.54
C SER A 2 8.76 9.85 45.26
N THR A 3 9.63 10.75 44.76
CA THR A 3 10.48 10.46 43.58
C THR A 3 11.33 9.20 43.78
N ASP A 4 11.77 8.96 45.02
CA ASP A 4 12.53 7.76 45.40
C ASP A 4 11.70 6.45 45.33
N GLU A 5 10.41 6.55 45.65
CA GLU A 5 9.49 5.43 45.60
C GLU A 5 9.15 5.07 44.15
N LEU A 6 9.04 6.08 43.30
CA LEU A 6 8.90 5.92 41.85
C LEU A 6 10.13 5.28 41.23
N LEU A 7 11.32 5.78 41.55
CA LEU A 7 12.60 5.24 41.08
C LEU A 7 12.84 3.82 41.59
N ARG A 8 12.43 3.49 42.80
CA ARG A 8 12.47 2.10 43.30
C ARG A 8 11.51 1.19 42.55
N LYS A 9 10.27 1.61 42.29
CA LYS A 9 9.33 0.82 41.47
C LYS A 9 9.87 0.59 40.04
N LEU A 10 10.36 1.63 39.39
CA LEU A 10 10.97 1.54 38.07
C LEU A 10 12.21 0.63 38.05
N SER A 11 13.06 0.70 39.08
CA SER A 11 14.25 -0.17 39.19
C SER A 11 13.90 -1.63 39.50
N ILE A 12 12.75 -1.89 40.17
CA ILE A 12 12.26 -3.22 40.48
C ILE A 12 11.63 -3.86 39.21
N GLU A 13 10.91 -3.09 38.41
CA GLU A 13 10.36 -3.58 37.13
C GLU A 13 11.47 -3.85 36.11
N TYR A 14 12.50 -2.97 36.01
CA TYR A 14 13.65 -3.20 35.14
C TYR A 14 14.49 -4.43 35.57
N LYS A 15 14.58 -4.70 36.86
CA LYS A 15 15.29 -5.89 37.41
C LYS A 15 14.53 -7.21 37.18
N LYS A 16 13.24 -7.18 36.81
CA LYS A 16 12.44 -8.42 36.61
C LYS A 16 12.61 -9.06 35.23
N ARG A 17 13.13 -8.37 34.22
CA ARG A 17 13.41 -8.96 32.91
C ARG A 17 14.79 -9.66 32.93
N LYS A 18 14.80 -10.95 33.26
CA LYS A 18 15.97 -11.81 33.03
C LYS A 18 16.02 -12.15 31.54
N PHE A 19 17.14 -11.86 30.88
CA PHE A 19 17.39 -12.37 29.54
C PHE A 19 17.26 -13.90 29.56
N LYS A 20 16.37 -14.43 28.75
CA LYS A 20 16.17 -15.87 28.59
C LYS A 20 16.77 -16.28 27.26
N PHE A 21 17.71 -17.23 27.31
CA PHE A 21 18.26 -17.85 26.10
C PHE A 21 17.64 -19.25 25.97
N THR A 22 17.12 -19.54 24.78
CA THR A 22 16.60 -20.86 24.43
C THR A 22 17.55 -21.48 23.40
N SER A 23 17.94 -22.72 23.58
CA SER A 23 18.85 -23.39 22.64
C SER A 23 18.16 -23.57 21.28
N ILE A 24 18.97 -23.48 20.19
CA ILE A 24 18.41 -23.71 18.84
C ILE A 24 17.83 -25.11 18.69
N ARG A 25 18.36 -26.09 19.40
CA ARG A 25 17.84 -27.47 19.42
C ARG A 25 16.45 -27.53 20.02
N GLU A 26 16.21 -26.78 21.10
CA GLU A 26 14.89 -26.68 21.75
C GLU A 26 13.87 -25.97 20.84
N LEU A 27 14.26 -24.86 20.20
CA LEU A 27 13.42 -24.17 19.22
C LEU A 27 13.11 -25.06 18.02
N ALA A 28 14.09 -25.80 17.50
CA ALA A 28 13.91 -26.67 16.35
C ALA A 28 13.13 -27.96 16.66
N ALA A 29 13.04 -28.35 17.94
CA ALA A 29 12.28 -29.52 18.34
C ALA A 29 10.77 -29.32 18.22
N ASN A 30 10.30 -28.06 18.23
CA ASN A 30 8.89 -27.73 18.10
C ASN A 30 8.69 -26.53 17.13
N PRO A 31 8.91 -26.73 15.81
CA PRO A 31 8.79 -25.66 14.83
C PRO A 31 7.34 -25.20 14.75
N LYS A 32 7.11 -23.90 14.93
CA LYS A 32 5.79 -23.29 14.78
C LYS A 32 5.69 -22.64 13.41
N ALA A 33 4.54 -22.80 12.78
CA ALA A 33 4.20 -21.99 11.61
C ALA A 33 4.04 -20.52 12.06
N VAL A 34 4.22 -19.60 11.13
CA VAL A 34 3.92 -18.19 11.36
C VAL A 34 2.39 -18.04 11.47
N ASP A 35 1.93 -17.45 12.57
CA ASP A 35 0.53 -17.12 12.77
C ASP A 35 0.20 -15.79 12.10
N PHE A 36 -0.99 -15.70 11.52
CA PHE A 36 -1.46 -14.50 10.86
C PHE A 36 -2.77 -14.00 11.47
N MET A 37 -2.86 -12.69 11.69
CA MET A 37 -4.10 -12.00 12.01
C MET A 37 -4.99 -11.92 10.76
N VAL A 38 -4.38 -11.62 9.60
CA VAL A 38 -4.98 -11.75 8.25
C VAL A 38 -4.04 -12.63 7.45
N GLU A 39 -4.50 -13.80 7.04
CA GLU A 39 -3.64 -14.85 6.50
C GLU A 39 -2.81 -14.38 5.30
N GLY A 40 -1.51 -14.65 5.39
CA GLY A 40 -0.56 -14.24 4.37
C GLY A 40 -0.29 -12.72 4.30
N LEU A 41 -0.99 -11.87 5.04
CA LEU A 41 -0.83 -10.42 5.03
C LEU A 41 -0.29 -9.85 6.33
N ILE A 42 -1.01 -10.02 7.42
CA ILE A 42 -0.70 -9.41 8.71
C ILE A 42 -0.30 -10.50 9.70
N GLU A 43 0.98 -10.55 10.05
CA GLU A 43 1.49 -11.50 11.05
C GLU A 43 0.99 -11.14 12.45
N SER A 44 0.53 -12.15 13.21
CA SER A 44 0.12 -11.99 14.60
C SER A 44 1.33 -11.63 15.47
N GLY A 45 1.17 -10.65 16.36
CA GLY A 45 2.26 -10.13 17.19
C GLY A 45 3.31 -9.32 16.43
N GLY A 46 3.10 -9.05 15.15
CA GLY A 46 3.99 -8.26 14.31
C GLY A 46 3.64 -6.77 14.27
N MET A 47 4.61 -5.94 13.87
CA MET A 47 4.40 -4.54 13.54
C MET A 47 4.28 -4.40 12.02
N ASN A 48 3.21 -3.78 11.55
CA ASN A 48 2.91 -3.58 10.15
C ASN A 48 2.69 -2.09 9.85
N VAL A 49 3.06 -1.67 8.66
CA VAL A 49 2.88 -0.28 8.20
C VAL A 49 2.07 -0.27 6.92
N ILE A 50 1.04 0.59 6.87
CA ILE A 50 0.29 0.87 5.66
C ILE A 50 0.57 2.32 5.26
N SER A 51 1.30 2.49 4.17
CA SER A 51 1.77 3.78 3.66
C SER A 51 1.01 4.18 2.40
N GLY A 52 0.71 5.47 2.27
CA GLY A 52 0.05 6.01 1.07
C GLY A 52 -0.19 7.51 1.17
N GLU A 53 -0.40 8.18 0.04
CA GLU A 53 -0.64 9.62 -0.01
C GLU A 53 -1.94 10.01 0.72
N TYR A 54 -2.06 11.31 1.03
CA TYR A 54 -3.31 11.85 1.56
C TYR A 54 -4.48 11.56 0.61
N GLY A 55 -5.62 11.10 1.17
CA GLY A 55 -6.81 10.77 0.38
C GLY A 55 -6.72 9.49 -0.44
N SER A 56 -5.67 8.66 -0.27
CA SER A 56 -5.53 7.38 -0.98
C SER A 56 -6.45 6.26 -0.48
N GLY A 57 -7.15 6.43 0.65
CA GLY A 57 -8.07 5.42 1.19
C GLY A 57 -7.50 4.59 2.35
N LYS A 58 -6.35 4.97 2.94
CA LYS A 58 -5.70 4.22 4.04
C LYS A 58 -6.63 3.91 5.20
N SER A 59 -7.31 4.93 5.74
CA SER A 59 -8.22 4.75 6.88
C SER A 59 -9.41 3.86 6.52
N PHE A 60 -9.91 3.89 5.27
CA PHE A 60 -10.94 2.94 4.82
C PHE A 60 -10.40 1.52 4.85
N LEU A 61 -9.16 1.29 4.37
CA LEU A 61 -8.55 -0.04 4.34
C LEU A 61 -8.31 -0.59 5.75
N VAL A 62 -7.73 0.21 6.65
CA VAL A 62 -7.43 -0.28 8.01
C VAL A 62 -8.68 -0.48 8.85
N PHE A 63 -9.74 0.31 8.63
CA PHE A 63 -11.02 0.11 9.32
C PHE A 63 -11.79 -1.09 8.77
N ASP A 64 -11.64 -1.38 7.49
CA ASP A 64 -12.17 -2.60 6.88
C ASP A 64 -11.50 -3.86 7.47
N ILE A 65 -10.16 -3.87 7.55
CA ILE A 65 -9.41 -4.92 8.26
C ILE A 65 -9.85 -5.01 9.74
N ALA A 66 -9.97 -3.87 10.43
CA ALA A 66 -10.40 -3.80 11.83
C ALA A 66 -11.76 -4.44 12.04
N PHE A 67 -12.73 -4.10 11.18
CA PHE A 67 -14.08 -4.65 11.24
C PHE A 67 -14.09 -6.16 11.04
N CYS A 68 -13.36 -6.65 10.02
CA CYS A 68 -13.28 -8.08 9.73
C CYS A 68 -12.59 -8.85 10.87
N VAL A 69 -11.50 -8.33 11.44
CA VAL A 69 -10.80 -8.93 12.58
C VAL A 69 -11.71 -8.97 13.82
N ALA A 70 -12.37 -7.88 14.16
CA ALA A 70 -13.25 -7.83 15.31
C ALA A 70 -14.46 -8.76 15.16
N SER A 71 -15.03 -8.84 13.96
CA SER A 71 -16.21 -9.65 13.66
C SER A 71 -15.89 -11.13 13.39
N GLY A 72 -14.62 -11.49 13.10
CA GLY A 72 -14.21 -12.84 12.74
C GLY A 72 -14.68 -13.28 11.34
N ILE A 73 -14.82 -12.33 10.43
CA ILE A 73 -15.17 -12.60 9.02
C ILE A 73 -13.96 -12.47 8.11
N ASP A 74 -13.91 -13.27 7.04
CA ASP A 74 -12.80 -13.24 6.08
C ASP A 74 -12.71 -11.86 5.41
N TRP A 75 -11.49 -11.30 5.31
CA TRP A 75 -11.23 -10.04 4.66
C TRP A 75 -10.91 -10.26 3.17
N HIS A 76 -11.85 -9.96 2.28
CA HIS A 76 -11.70 -10.09 0.81
C HIS A 76 -11.08 -11.43 0.36
N GLY A 77 -11.52 -12.54 1.00
CA GLY A 77 -11.05 -13.89 0.70
C GLY A 77 -9.81 -14.34 1.50
N PHE A 78 -9.21 -13.48 2.31
CA PHE A 78 -8.16 -13.86 3.25
C PHE A 78 -8.79 -14.28 4.59
N LYS A 79 -8.37 -15.44 5.11
CA LYS A 79 -8.78 -15.89 6.44
C LYS A 79 -8.35 -14.90 7.52
N VAL A 80 -9.21 -14.69 8.50
CA VAL A 80 -8.98 -13.76 9.60
C VAL A 80 -9.02 -14.51 10.93
N GLN A 81 -8.05 -14.23 11.78
CA GLN A 81 -8.10 -14.62 13.19
C GLN A 81 -8.92 -13.57 13.95
N GLN A 82 -10.08 -13.96 14.49
CA GLN A 82 -10.89 -13.06 15.31
C GLN A 82 -10.13 -12.63 16.57
N ALA A 83 -10.10 -11.32 16.82
CA ALA A 83 -9.47 -10.73 17.99
C ALA A 83 -10.11 -9.38 18.35
N PRO A 84 -9.97 -8.91 19.61
CA PRO A 84 -10.32 -7.55 19.97
C PRO A 84 -9.47 -6.54 19.20
N VAL A 85 -10.07 -5.39 18.87
CA VAL A 85 -9.42 -4.33 18.09
C VAL A 85 -9.49 -3.00 18.84
N VAL A 86 -8.36 -2.32 18.95
CA VAL A 86 -8.27 -0.96 19.47
C VAL A 86 -7.67 -0.05 18.41
N ILE A 87 -8.35 1.06 18.13
CA ILE A 87 -7.91 2.10 17.20
C ILE A 87 -7.52 3.33 17.99
N VAL A 88 -6.24 3.70 17.94
CA VAL A 88 -5.74 4.97 18.48
C VAL A 88 -5.80 6.00 17.36
N ALA A 89 -6.85 6.82 17.37
CA ALA A 89 -7.19 7.75 16.31
C ALA A 89 -6.83 9.20 16.65
N GLY A 90 -6.36 9.92 15.65
CA GLY A 90 -6.16 11.36 15.74
C GLY A 90 -7.27 12.20 15.10
N GLU A 91 -8.37 11.57 14.68
CA GLU A 91 -9.53 12.19 14.02
C GLU A 91 -10.80 12.05 14.86
N GLY A 92 -11.82 12.87 14.53
CA GLY A 92 -13.08 12.90 15.30
C GLY A 92 -13.85 11.57 15.23
N GLN A 93 -14.28 11.08 16.39
CA GLN A 93 -14.96 9.80 16.58
C GLN A 93 -16.22 9.63 15.72
N GLN A 94 -17.02 10.70 15.51
CA GLN A 94 -18.26 10.61 14.73
C GLN A 94 -18.00 10.18 13.27
N GLY A 95 -16.92 10.66 12.65
CA GLY A 95 -16.54 10.25 11.30
C GLY A 95 -16.14 8.77 11.25
N ILE A 96 -15.50 8.28 12.31
CA ILE A 96 -15.10 6.87 12.46
C ILE A 96 -16.33 5.99 12.66
N ALA A 97 -17.26 6.38 13.54
CA ALA A 97 -18.51 5.65 13.76
C ALA A 97 -19.32 5.49 12.45
N ASN A 98 -19.44 6.53 11.65
CA ASN A 98 -20.14 6.46 10.36
C ASN A 98 -19.47 5.48 9.38
N ARG A 99 -18.14 5.36 9.41
CA ARG A 99 -17.41 4.37 8.58
C ARG A 99 -17.72 2.94 9.03
N PHE A 100 -17.78 2.67 10.33
CA PHE A 100 -18.12 1.34 10.85
C PHE A 100 -19.59 0.99 10.63
N ILE A 101 -20.52 1.95 10.69
CA ILE A 101 -21.91 1.73 10.27
C ILE A 101 -21.99 1.34 8.80
N ALA A 102 -21.22 1.99 7.94
CA ALA A 102 -21.17 1.64 6.51
C ALA A 102 -20.60 0.23 6.28
N LEU A 103 -19.54 -0.16 7.01
CA LEU A 103 -18.98 -1.51 6.96
C LEU A 103 -19.97 -2.57 7.45
N SER A 104 -20.65 -2.32 8.57
CA SER A 104 -21.72 -3.20 9.09
C SER A 104 -22.80 -3.45 8.03
N LYS A 105 -23.23 -2.40 7.33
CA LYS A 105 -24.21 -2.53 6.24
C LYS A 105 -23.64 -3.25 4.99
N HIS A 106 -22.38 -3.01 4.68
CA HIS A 106 -21.73 -3.61 3.52
C HIS A 106 -21.57 -5.13 3.67
N TYR A 107 -21.14 -5.58 4.84
CA TYR A 107 -20.92 -6.99 5.15
C TYR A 107 -22.18 -7.70 5.66
N ASP A 108 -23.27 -6.96 5.94
CA ASP A 108 -24.48 -7.46 6.60
C ASP A 108 -24.18 -8.15 7.94
N VAL A 109 -23.28 -7.53 8.72
CA VAL A 109 -22.82 -8.02 10.03
C VAL A 109 -23.00 -6.93 11.07
N PRO A 110 -23.53 -7.23 12.27
CA PRO A 110 -23.66 -6.25 13.36
C PRO A 110 -22.33 -5.61 13.74
N LEU A 111 -22.39 -4.39 14.29
CA LEU A 111 -21.20 -3.75 14.87
C LEU A 111 -20.64 -4.64 16.00
N PRO A 112 -19.34 -4.98 15.97
CA PRO A 112 -18.75 -5.84 16.97
C PRO A 112 -18.51 -5.09 18.30
N ASP A 113 -18.80 -5.75 19.44
CA ASP A 113 -18.62 -5.19 20.79
C ASP A 113 -17.15 -5.07 21.20
N ASN A 114 -16.25 -5.82 20.57
CA ASN A 114 -14.81 -5.87 20.84
C ASN A 114 -13.96 -4.95 19.96
N LEU A 115 -14.57 -3.90 19.38
CA LEU A 115 -13.89 -2.88 18.59
C LEU A 115 -14.03 -1.54 19.29
N HIS A 116 -12.88 -0.96 19.66
CA HIS A 116 -12.80 0.26 20.47
C HIS A 116 -11.98 1.34 19.76
N VAL A 117 -12.34 2.61 19.99
CA VAL A 117 -11.67 3.78 19.40
C VAL A 117 -11.31 4.76 20.52
N SER A 118 -10.09 5.29 20.51
CA SER A 118 -9.67 6.30 21.48
C SER A 118 -10.40 7.62 21.31
N ASP A 119 -10.52 8.37 22.41
CA ASP A 119 -11.10 9.72 22.40
C ASP A 119 -10.14 10.76 21.81
N ILE A 120 -8.84 10.53 22.05
CA ILE A 120 -7.75 11.44 21.68
C ILE A 120 -6.59 10.68 21.05
N ALA A 121 -5.75 11.42 20.35
CA ALA A 121 -4.46 10.92 19.89
C ALA A 121 -3.51 10.68 21.06
N ALA A 122 -2.63 9.70 20.92
CA ALA A 122 -1.55 9.42 21.85
C ALA A 122 -0.24 10.13 21.45
N ASN A 123 0.76 10.09 22.34
CA ASN A 123 2.14 10.42 21.99
C ASN A 123 3.03 9.19 22.18
N PHE A 124 3.23 8.43 21.11
CA PHE A 124 4.06 7.21 21.17
C PHE A 124 5.58 7.47 21.15
N THR A 125 6.03 8.71 21.02
CA THR A 125 7.44 9.05 21.26
C THR A 125 7.75 9.24 22.75
N ASP A 126 6.71 9.41 23.58
CA ASP A 126 6.78 9.52 25.03
C ASP A 126 6.41 8.19 25.69
N ILE A 127 7.25 7.72 26.62
CA ILE A 127 7.09 6.41 27.25
C ILE A 127 5.90 6.35 28.22
N GLU A 128 5.61 7.47 28.93
CA GLU A 128 4.50 7.49 29.91
C GLU A 128 3.16 7.49 29.16
N SER A 129 3.01 8.31 28.10
CA SER A 129 1.84 8.28 27.23
C SER A 129 1.64 6.90 26.60
N THR A 130 2.71 6.26 26.11
CA THR A 130 2.66 4.92 25.56
C THR A 130 2.19 3.89 26.59
N ARG A 131 2.66 3.99 27.83
CA ARG A 131 2.28 3.10 28.94
C ARG A 131 0.81 3.25 29.33
N GLU A 132 0.27 4.46 29.35
CA GLU A 132 -1.15 4.73 29.62
C GLU A 132 -2.03 4.05 28.55
N VAL A 133 -1.69 4.24 27.28
CA VAL A 133 -2.41 3.56 26.18
C VAL A 133 -2.28 2.04 26.28
N HIS A 134 -1.07 1.53 26.55
CA HIS A 134 -0.86 0.10 26.72
C HIS A 134 -1.72 -0.51 27.84
N ASN A 135 -1.81 0.17 28.99
CA ASN A 135 -2.61 -0.30 30.12
C ASN A 135 -4.10 -0.40 29.72
N SER A 136 -4.64 0.64 29.05
CA SER A 136 -6.01 0.63 28.54
C SER A 136 -6.24 -0.47 27.49
N VAL A 137 -5.28 -0.68 26.59
CA VAL A 137 -5.33 -1.76 25.59
C VAL A 137 -5.29 -3.12 26.29
N GLN A 138 -4.51 -3.29 27.36
CA GLN A 138 -4.39 -4.55 28.08
C GLN A 138 -5.70 -4.95 28.78
N GLU A 139 -6.49 -3.99 29.25
CA GLU A 139 -7.83 -4.21 29.81
C GLU A 139 -8.82 -4.69 28.73
N LEU A 140 -8.75 -4.14 27.52
CA LEU A 140 -9.66 -4.46 26.41
C LEU A 140 -9.22 -5.72 25.63
N CYS A 141 -7.92 -5.98 25.59
CA CYS A 141 -7.29 -7.06 24.85
C CYS A 141 -6.24 -7.77 25.74
N PRO A 142 -6.66 -8.59 26.74
CA PRO A 142 -5.71 -9.16 27.70
C PRO A 142 -4.68 -10.09 27.05
N ASP A 143 -5.09 -10.92 26.12
CA ASP A 143 -4.21 -11.93 25.49
C ASP A 143 -3.59 -11.42 24.19
N ASN A 144 -4.30 -11.55 23.09
CA ASN A 144 -3.93 -11.03 21.78
C ASN A 144 -4.88 -9.90 21.39
N GLY A 145 -4.54 -9.16 20.35
CA GLY A 145 -5.40 -8.10 19.83
C GLY A 145 -4.72 -7.34 18.71
N LEU A 146 -5.53 -6.59 17.98
CA LEU A 146 -5.07 -5.69 16.94
C LEU A 146 -5.11 -4.24 17.43
N VAL A 147 -3.96 -3.57 17.39
CA VAL A 147 -3.83 -2.14 17.71
C VAL A 147 -3.55 -1.39 16.40
N ILE A 148 -4.44 -0.47 16.05
CA ILE A 148 -4.30 0.38 14.86
C ILE A 148 -3.98 1.80 15.29
N ILE A 149 -2.93 2.38 14.71
CA ILE A 149 -2.50 3.76 14.93
C ILE A 149 -2.80 4.55 13.65
N ASP A 150 -3.86 5.35 13.66
CA ASP A 150 -4.29 6.14 12.49
C ASP A 150 -4.34 7.65 12.82
N THR A 151 -3.33 8.39 12.45
CA THR A 151 -2.10 8.07 11.73
C THR A 151 -0.87 8.24 12.63
N LEU A 152 0.29 7.73 12.16
CA LEU A 152 1.57 7.93 12.84
C LEU A 152 1.79 9.39 13.20
N ASN A 153 1.66 10.30 12.24
CA ASN A 153 1.90 11.73 12.45
C ASN A 153 1.05 12.34 13.58
N ARG A 154 -0.24 11.94 13.68
CA ARG A 154 -1.15 12.40 14.74
C ARG A 154 -0.76 11.87 16.11
N ASN A 155 -0.14 10.71 16.16
CA ASN A 155 0.23 9.99 17.37
C ASN A 155 1.75 10.06 17.65
N PHE A 156 2.47 11.00 17.03
CA PHE A 156 3.91 11.21 17.17
C PHE A 156 4.27 12.32 18.19
N GLY A 157 3.27 13.02 18.72
CA GLY A 157 3.46 14.15 19.61
C GLY A 157 4.12 15.34 18.89
N ASN A 158 4.99 16.05 19.62
CA ASN A 158 5.69 17.23 19.09
C ASN A 158 7.05 16.91 18.45
N ALA A 159 7.45 15.64 18.42
CA ALA A 159 8.73 15.24 17.85
C ALA A 159 8.70 15.29 16.31
N ASN A 160 9.87 15.42 15.70
CA ASN A 160 10.00 15.46 14.25
C ASN A 160 10.09 14.04 13.67
N GLU A 161 9.08 13.60 12.91
CA GLU A 161 9.03 12.27 12.30
C GLU A 161 10.17 11.98 11.29
N ASN A 162 10.91 13.02 10.85
CA ASN A 162 12.06 12.88 9.97
C ASN A 162 13.36 12.61 10.74
N GLU A 163 13.38 12.77 12.05
CA GLU A 163 14.54 12.47 12.87
C GLU A 163 14.60 10.97 13.21
N THR A 164 15.74 10.36 12.89
CA THR A 164 15.96 8.93 13.13
C THR A 164 15.85 8.57 14.61
N SER A 165 16.33 9.43 15.52
CA SER A 165 16.22 9.23 16.96
C SER A 165 14.76 9.18 17.42
N ALA A 166 13.94 10.14 17.03
CA ALA A 166 12.53 10.21 17.39
C ALA A 166 11.75 8.99 16.85
N MET A 167 12.01 8.60 15.58
CA MET A 167 11.41 7.41 15.00
C MET A 167 11.87 6.12 15.69
N THR A 168 13.12 6.04 16.11
CA THR A 168 13.62 4.90 16.88
C THR A 168 12.93 4.79 18.24
N HIS A 169 12.70 5.90 18.94
CA HIS A 169 11.93 5.93 20.18
C HIS A 169 10.48 5.47 19.97
N PHE A 170 9.82 5.98 18.93
CA PHE A 170 8.47 5.55 18.56
C PHE A 170 8.40 4.03 18.33
N VAL A 171 9.28 3.49 17.50
CA VAL A 171 9.35 2.05 17.22
C VAL A 171 9.65 1.24 18.49
N HIS A 172 10.63 1.68 19.28
CA HIS A 172 11.01 1.00 20.54
C HIS A 172 9.85 0.94 21.54
N ASN A 173 9.12 2.04 21.67
CA ASN A 173 7.96 2.09 22.57
C ASN A 173 6.83 1.16 22.11
N LEU A 174 6.57 1.08 20.81
CA LEU A 174 5.59 0.14 20.26
C LEU A 174 6.04 -1.32 20.43
N ASP A 175 7.30 -1.63 20.16
CA ASP A 175 7.85 -2.97 20.34
C ASP A 175 7.73 -3.42 21.80
N THR A 176 8.20 -2.59 22.73
CA THR A 176 8.28 -2.92 24.14
C THR A 176 6.91 -3.10 24.80
N HIS A 177 5.95 -2.26 24.44
CA HIS A 177 4.64 -2.26 25.11
C HIS A 177 3.61 -3.13 24.40
N PHE A 178 3.58 -3.13 23.09
CA PHE A 178 2.54 -3.84 22.35
C PHE A 178 3.01 -5.18 21.78
N ARG A 179 4.09 -5.23 21.01
CA ARG A 179 4.55 -6.50 20.42
C ARG A 179 5.00 -7.52 21.47
N GLU A 180 5.80 -7.10 22.44
CA GLU A 180 6.24 -8.01 23.52
C GLU A 180 5.09 -8.51 24.40
N SER A 181 3.96 -7.80 24.40
CA SER A 181 2.71 -8.24 25.05
C SER A 181 1.78 -9.04 24.12
N GLY A 182 2.26 -9.43 22.93
CA GLY A 182 1.53 -10.27 21.97
C GLY A 182 0.53 -9.53 21.09
N LYS A 183 0.52 -8.19 21.09
CA LYS A 183 -0.37 -7.40 20.23
C LYS A 183 0.18 -7.28 18.82
N THR A 184 -0.71 -7.38 17.84
CA THR A 184 -0.44 -7.02 16.45
C THR A 184 -0.64 -5.52 16.26
N VAL A 185 0.32 -4.83 15.64
CA VAL A 185 0.25 -3.38 15.44
C VAL A 185 0.18 -3.06 13.95
N ILE A 186 -0.77 -2.22 13.55
CA ILE A 186 -0.82 -1.58 12.22
C ILE A 186 -0.67 -0.08 12.41
N THR A 187 0.34 0.51 11.79
CA THR A 187 0.57 1.96 11.78
C THR A 187 0.30 2.53 10.40
N VAL A 188 -0.61 3.50 10.32
CA VAL A 188 -0.91 4.22 9.09
C VAL A 188 0.05 5.38 8.93
N HIS A 189 0.73 5.47 7.78
CA HIS A 189 1.78 6.45 7.55
C HIS A 189 1.68 7.11 6.17
N HIS A 190 2.22 8.34 6.05
CA HIS A 190 2.33 9.06 4.79
C HIS A 190 3.70 8.83 4.14
N PRO A 191 3.78 8.55 2.82
CA PRO A 191 5.06 8.39 2.14
C PRO A 191 5.83 9.70 2.08
N ASN A 192 7.14 9.61 1.86
CA ASN A 192 7.96 10.77 1.56
C ASN A 192 7.61 11.29 0.14
N LYS A 193 7.51 12.62 -0.03
CA LYS A 193 7.24 13.25 -1.35
C LYS A 193 8.30 12.92 -2.40
N THR A 194 9.54 12.66 -1.97
CA THR A 194 10.66 12.32 -2.88
C THR A 194 10.76 10.84 -3.21
N ASN A 195 10.10 9.97 -2.43
CA ASN A 195 10.02 8.53 -2.66
C ASN A 195 8.60 8.03 -2.33
N PRO A 196 7.67 8.05 -3.30
CA PRO A 196 6.27 7.65 -3.09
C PRO A 196 6.09 6.20 -2.61
N ASN A 197 7.05 5.32 -2.91
CA ASN A 197 7.05 3.91 -2.50
C ASN A 197 7.80 3.67 -1.18
N GLY A 198 8.34 4.73 -0.56
CA GLY A 198 9.05 4.70 0.72
C GLY A 198 8.26 5.37 1.84
N SER A 199 8.69 5.19 3.10
CA SER A 199 8.17 5.96 4.22
C SER A 199 8.73 7.39 4.21
N ARG A 200 7.93 8.35 4.67
CA ARG A 200 8.41 9.69 5.02
C ARG A 200 9.37 9.56 6.20
N GLY A 201 10.52 10.29 6.18
CA GLY A 201 11.43 10.32 7.32
C GLY A 201 12.43 9.16 7.37
N SER A 202 12.72 8.69 8.57
CA SER A 202 13.76 7.72 8.87
C SER A 202 13.49 6.33 8.27
N SER A 203 14.56 5.65 7.80
CA SER A 203 14.53 4.24 7.41
C SER A 203 14.28 3.28 8.59
N ALA A 204 14.26 3.79 9.83
CA ALA A 204 14.05 3.00 11.04
C ALA A 204 12.69 2.28 11.02
N LEU A 205 11.61 2.97 10.63
CA LEU A 205 10.26 2.38 10.59
C LEU A 205 10.14 1.22 9.59
N PRO A 206 10.51 1.35 8.29
CA PRO A 206 10.47 0.24 7.36
C PRO A 206 11.39 -0.92 7.76
N SER A 207 12.51 -0.63 8.43
CA SER A 207 13.45 -1.65 8.86
C SER A 207 12.92 -2.50 10.01
N ALA A 208 12.16 -1.90 10.92
CA ALA A 208 11.63 -2.53 12.12
C ALA A 208 10.40 -3.40 11.87
N CYS A 209 9.54 -3.05 10.89
CA CYS A 209 8.28 -3.74 10.68
C CYS A 209 8.42 -5.12 10.00
N GLU A 210 7.51 -6.04 10.30
CA GLU A 210 7.35 -7.34 9.66
C GLU A 210 6.76 -7.18 8.26
N GLY A 211 5.69 -6.38 8.13
CA GLY A 211 5.02 -6.07 6.87
C GLY A 211 5.02 -4.56 6.56
N PHE A 212 5.37 -4.21 5.32
CA PHE A 212 5.24 -2.85 4.81
C PHE A 212 4.41 -2.87 3.53
N PHE A 213 3.27 -2.20 3.57
CA PHE A 213 2.30 -2.17 2.50
C PHE A 213 2.15 -0.76 1.95
N SER A 214 1.90 -0.66 0.67
CA SER A 214 1.65 0.62 0.01
C SER A 214 0.24 0.69 -0.53
N LEU A 215 -0.34 1.88 -0.46
CA LEU A 215 -1.66 2.20 -0.98
C LEU A 215 -1.60 3.45 -1.84
N ASN A 216 -2.14 3.38 -3.03
CA ASN A 216 -2.27 4.52 -3.94
C ASN A 216 -3.67 4.57 -4.54
N LYS A 217 -4.17 5.78 -4.78
CA LYS A 217 -5.41 6.02 -5.52
C LYS A 217 -5.08 6.70 -6.84
N ASP A 218 -5.51 6.12 -7.93
CA ASP A 218 -5.30 6.67 -9.27
C ASP A 218 -6.28 7.82 -9.57
N LYS A 219 -6.15 8.43 -10.75
CA LYS A 219 -7.00 9.54 -11.19
C LYS A 219 -8.46 9.15 -11.42
N ASN A 220 -8.74 7.85 -11.57
CA ASN A 220 -10.09 7.31 -11.77
C ASN A 220 -10.75 6.95 -10.43
N GLY A 221 -10.06 7.17 -9.31
CA GLY A 221 -10.55 6.81 -7.98
C GLY A 221 -10.29 5.37 -7.57
N GLN A 222 -9.63 4.56 -8.42
CA GLN A 222 -9.27 3.18 -8.10
C GLN A 222 -8.14 3.15 -7.08
N VAL A 223 -8.30 2.35 -6.06
CA VAL A 223 -7.31 2.13 -5.00
C VAL A 223 -6.52 0.87 -5.28
N LYS A 224 -5.19 1.00 -5.36
CA LYS A 224 -4.25 -0.11 -5.47
C LYS A 224 -3.57 -0.34 -4.13
N PHE A 225 -3.59 -1.57 -3.62
CA PHE A 225 -2.92 -2.00 -2.39
C PHE A 225 -1.94 -3.13 -2.71
N TRP A 226 -0.69 -3.05 -2.23
CA TRP A 226 0.32 -4.07 -2.48
C TRP A 226 1.33 -4.17 -1.34
N CYS A 227 1.97 -5.33 -1.22
CA CYS A 227 3.07 -5.54 -0.31
C CYS A 227 4.38 -5.01 -0.91
N THR A 228 5.09 -4.15 -0.16
CA THR A 228 6.40 -3.62 -0.55
C THR A 228 7.54 -4.38 0.15
N LYS A 229 7.28 -4.84 1.39
CA LYS A 229 8.23 -5.64 2.19
C LYS A 229 7.46 -6.58 3.11
N GLN A 230 7.93 -7.81 3.21
CA GLN A 230 7.54 -8.75 4.25
C GLN A 230 8.71 -9.63 4.64
N LYS A 231 8.90 -9.86 5.95
CA LYS A 231 10.00 -10.67 6.46
C LYS A 231 9.79 -12.15 6.19
N ASN A 232 8.54 -12.63 6.27
CA ASN A 232 8.19 -14.03 6.08
C ASN A 232 7.30 -14.17 4.84
N ASP A 233 7.90 -14.05 3.64
CA ASP A 233 7.19 -14.12 2.35
C ASP A 233 6.57 -15.50 2.15
N ARG A 234 5.25 -15.58 2.09
CA ARG A 234 4.47 -16.78 1.76
C ARG A 234 3.46 -16.54 0.63
N GLY A 235 3.87 -15.83 -0.40
CA GLY A 235 3.05 -15.66 -1.61
C GLY A 235 2.10 -14.47 -1.58
N LEU A 236 2.46 -13.43 -0.85
CA LEU A 236 1.72 -12.18 -0.77
C LEU A 236 1.59 -11.43 -2.09
N PRO A 237 0.66 -10.47 -2.14
CA PRO A 237 0.56 -9.53 -3.24
C PRO A 237 1.85 -8.70 -3.34
N GLN A 238 2.82 -9.16 -4.10
CA GLN A 238 3.90 -8.33 -4.60
C GLN A 238 3.32 -7.30 -5.58
N GLU A 239 4.10 -6.32 -6.00
CA GLU A 239 3.60 -5.24 -6.89
C GLU A 239 2.83 -5.77 -8.11
N ASN A 240 3.20 -6.93 -8.64
CA ASN A 240 2.52 -7.62 -9.75
C ASN A 240 1.26 -8.41 -9.34
N LYS A 241 0.99 -8.54 -8.03
CA LYS A 241 -0.19 -9.21 -7.46
C LYS A 241 -0.97 -8.25 -6.55
N ALA A 242 -0.98 -6.97 -6.89
CA ALA A 242 -1.70 -5.97 -6.13
C ALA A 242 -3.21 -6.26 -6.10
N MET A 243 -3.83 -5.94 -4.99
CA MET A 243 -5.29 -5.86 -4.86
C MET A 243 -5.76 -4.50 -5.34
N PHE A 244 -6.92 -4.50 -5.98
CA PHE A 244 -7.55 -3.28 -6.47
C PHE A 244 -8.94 -3.14 -5.87
N PHE A 245 -9.31 -1.90 -5.55
CA PHE A 245 -10.60 -1.57 -4.96
C PHE A 245 -11.18 -0.35 -5.62
N GLU A 246 -12.50 -0.27 -5.63
CA GLU A 246 -13.23 0.98 -5.81
C GLU A 246 -13.76 1.48 -4.47
N ILE A 247 -13.97 2.79 -4.37
CA ILE A 247 -14.61 3.41 -3.20
C ILE A 247 -16.10 3.52 -3.49
N SER A 248 -16.92 2.72 -2.80
CA SER A 248 -18.38 2.71 -2.93
C SER A 248 -19.04 3.47 -1.79
N THR A 249 -20.04 4.29 -2.11
CA THR A 249 -20.78 5.09 -1.12
C THR A 249 -21.92 4.27 -0.54
N ILE A 250 -22.02 4.23 0.80
CA ILE A 250 -23.13 3.64 1.54
C ILE A 250 -23.93 4.76 2.22
N ASN A 251 -25.23 4.81 1.92
CA ASN A 251 -26.15 5.76 2.53
C ASN A 251 -26.95 5.09 3.65
N PHE A 252 -27.19 5.82 4.73
CA PHE A 252 -28.00 5.37 5.86
C PHE A 252 -28.66 6.55 6.57
N THR A 253 -29.68 6.26 7.37
CA THR A 253 -30.41 7.27 8.14
C THR A 253 -29.80 7.40 9.53
N GLY A 254 -29.45 8.60 9.93
CA GLY A 254 -29.00 8.93 11.28
C GLY A 254 -30.13 8.91 12.32
N ALA A 255 -29.79 9.03 13.59
CA ALA A 255 -30.73 8.98 14.71
C ALA A 255 -31.83 10.07 14.61
N ASN A 256 -31.51 11.22 14.02
CA ASN A 256 -32.45 12.34 13.86
C ASN A 256 -33.24 12.30 12.55
N GLY A 257 -33.12 11.22 11.76
CA GLY A 257 -33.74 11.11 10.43
C GLY A 257 -32.92 11.72 9.29
N ASP A 258 -31.73 12.26 9.57
CA ASP A 258 -30.86 12.85 8.56
C ASP A 258 -30.27 11.78 7.64
N SER A 259 -30.09 12.10 6.36
CA SER A 259 -29.37 11.24 5.44
C SER A 259 -27.86 11.41 5.64
N ILE A 260 -27.21 10.32 6.04
CA ILE A 260 -25.77 10.24 6.25
C ILE A 260 -25.18 9.34 5.17
N SER A 261 -23.98 9.70 4.68
CA SER A 261 -23.22 8.87 3.76
C SER A 261 -21.81 8.59 4.30
N SER A 262 -21.33 7.39 4.07
CA SER A 262 -19.92 7.03 4.24
C SER A 262 -19.50 6.13 3.10
N ALA A 263 -18.25 5.65 3.11
CA ALA A 263 -17.74 4.84 2.02
C ALA A 263 -17.04 3.57 2.52
N VAL A 264 -17.02 2.55 1.66
CA VAL A 264 -16.33 1.28 1.86
C VAL A 264 -15.47 0.97 0.64
N LEU A 265 -14.49 0.08 0.81
CA LEU A 265 -13.67 -0.45 -0.28
C LEU A 265 -14.33 -1.73 -0.81
N VAL A 266 -14.57 -1.77 -2.11
CA VAL A 266 -15.11 -2.94 -2.81
C VAL A 266 -14.02 -3.52 -3.70
N PRO A 267 -13.67 -4.81 -3.57
CA PRO A 267 -12.60 -5.41 -4.35
C PRO A 267 -12.97 -5.46 -5.85
N LEU A 268 -11.96 -5.29 -6.69
CA LEU A 268 -12.06 -5.41 -8.13
C LEU A 268 -11.24 -6.62 -8.60
N ASP A 269 -11.83 -7.49 -9.41
CA ASP A 269 -11.16 -8.67 -9.97
C ASP A 269 -9.95 -8.29 -10.84
N LYS A 270 -10.01 -7.14 -11.49
CA LYS A 270 -8.94 -6.60 -12.34
C LYS A 270 -8.90 -5.07 -12.21
N PRO A 271 -7.72 -4.46 -12.40
CA PRO A 271 -7.66 -3.01 -12.51
C PRO A 271 -8.60 -2.56 -13.64
N ILE A 272 -9.44 -1.57 -13.34
CA ILE A 272 -10.21 -0.92 -14.39
C ILE A 272 -9.16 -0.25 -15.30
N LYS A 273 -8.96 -0.82 -16.47
CA LYS A 273 -8.17 -0.14 -17.51
C LYS A 273 -8.94 1.14 -17.79
N SER A 274 -8.39 2.28 -17.40
CA SER A 274 -8.96 3.53 -17.85
C SER A 274 -8.98 3.49 -19.38
N GLU A 275 -10.12 3.67 -19.99
CA GLU A 275 -10.20 4.21 -21.34
C GLU A 275 -9.72 5.67 -21.29
N GLN A 276 -8.48 5.85 -20.81
CA GLN A 276 -7.82 7.12 -21.02
C GLN A 276 -7.46 7.15 -22.50
N SER A 277 -8.23 7.93 -23.25
CA SER A 277 -7.62 8.70 -24.29
C SER A 277 -6.54 9.55 -23.60
N HIS A 278 -5.34 8.97 -23.37
CA HIS A 278 -4.18 9.77 -23.00
C HIS A 278 -4.06 10.80 -24.10
N LYS A 279 -4.32 12.08 -23.79
CA LYS A 279 -3.80 13.16 -24.60
C LYS A 279 -2.30 13.00 -24.52
N LEU A 280 -1.76 12.23 -25.47
CA LEU A 280 -0.33 12.07 -25.65
C LEU A 280 0.29 13.46 -25.64
N LYS A 281 1.38 13.64 -24.93
CA LYS A 281 2.15 14.87 -25.01
C LYS A 281 2.60 15.05 -26.45
N LEU A 282 2.81 16.29 -26.89
CA LEU A 282 3.15 16.61 -28.28
C LEU A 282 4.24 15.69 -28.87
N ASN A 283 5.31 15.43 -28.12
CA ASN A 283 6.39 14.57 -28.61
C ASN A 283 6.02 13.07 -28.62
N ASP A 284 5.14 12.60 -27.74
CA ASP A 284 4.65 11.22 -27.73
C ASP A 284 3.72 11.02 -28.95
N THR A 285 2.87 12.01 -29.25
CA THR A 285 2.04 12.05 -30.45
C THR A 285 2.88 12.03 -31.71
N GLU A 286 3.98 12.80 -31.78
CA GLU A 286 4.88 12.79 -32.91
C GLU A 286 5.62 11.46 -33.11
N CYS A 287 5.93 10.75 -32.02
CA CYS A 287 6.47 9.38 -32.08
C CYS A 287 5.44 8.37 -32.62
N VAL A 288 4.17 8.50 -32.24
CA VAL A 288 3.06 7.69 -32.80
C VAL A 288 2.87 7.98 -34.28
N ASN A 289 2.87 9.27 -34.70
CA ASN A 289 2.75 9.69 -36.08
C ASN A 289 3.92 9.19 -36.92
N ALA A 290 5.14 9.23 -36.37
CA ALA A 290 6.35 8.70 -37.03
C ALA A 290 6.23 7.20 -37.28
N LEU A 291 5.80 6.43 -36.26
CA LEU A 291 5.59 4.98 -36.39
C LEU A 291 4.48 4.66 -37.38
N SER A 292 3.34 5.35 -37.32
CA SER A 292 2.23 5.18 -38.26
C SER A 292 2.63 5.40 -39.71
N HIS A 293 3.52 6.37 -39.95
CA HIS A 293 4.05 6.63 -41.28
C HIS A 293 5.01 5.54 -41.75
N LEU A 294 5.82 4.97 -40.86
CA LEU A 294 6.85 3.99 -41.20
C LEU A 294 6.30 2.56 -41.35
N VAL A 295 5.20 2.19 -40.72
CA VAL A 295 4.64 0.81 -40.81
C VAL A 295 3.60 0.65 -41.93
N ARG A 296 3.51 1.60 -42.86
CA ARG A 296 2.62 1.51 -44.02
C ARG A 296 3.07 0.44 -45.00
N GLU A 297 2.10 -0.07 -45.78
CA GLU A 297 2.35 -1.12 -46.78
C GLU A 297 3.32 -0.75 -47.88
N ASP A 298 3.34 0.54 -48.24
CA ASP A 298 4.20 1.09 -49.28
C ASP A 298 5.65 1.34 -48.82
N ASN A 299 5.94 1.18 -47.53
CA ASN A 299 7.29 1.34 -47.01
C ASN A 299 8.11 0.04 -47.15
N PRO A 300 9.15 0.00 -48.01
CA PRO A 300 9.94 -1.21 -48.24
C PRO A 300 10.75 -1.67 -46.99
N LYS A 301 10.93 -0.81 -45.99
CA LYS A 301 11.61 -1.15 -44.72
C LYS A 301 10.68 -1.77 -43.67
N ALA A 302 9.37 -1.69 -43.88
CA ALA A 302 8.40 -2.29 -42.95
C ALA A 302 8.19 -3.77 -43.30
N ILE A 303 8.47 -4.65 -42.35
CA ILE A 303 8.30 -6.09 -42.50
C ILE A 303 7.08 -6.59 -41.70
N LEU A 304 6.48 -7.69 -42.21
CA LEU A 304 5.34 -8.30 -41.50
C LEU A 304 5.78 -8.91 -40.18
N VAL A 305 4.98 -8.70 -39.15
CA VAL A 305 5.19 -9.37 -37.83
C VAL A 305 4.90 -10.85 -38.00
N SER A 306 5.88 -11.73 -37.71
CA SER A 306 5.71 -13.18 -37.83
C SER A 306 4.71 -13.72 -36.81
N ASP A 307 4.07 -14.85 -37.11
CA ASP A 307 3.08 -15.47 -36.23
C ASP A 307 3.67 -15.93 -34.90
N ASP A 308 4.95 -16.29 -34.87
CA ASP A 308 5.65 -16.67 -33.63
C ASP A 308 5.86 -15.47 -32.71
N ILE A 309 6.17 -14.30 -33.27
CA ILE A 309 6.29 -13.05 -32.50
C ILE A 309 4.92 -12.62 -32.00
N LYS A 310 3.88 -12.71 -32.83
CA LYS A 310 2.49 -12.41 -32.43
C LYS A 310 2.04 -13.27 -31.24
N LYS A 311 2.29 -14.58 -31.29
CA LYS A 311 1.94 -15.51 -30.19
C LYS A 311 2.61 -15.17 -28.87
N ARG A 312 3.86 -14.71 -28.89
CA ARG A 312 4.64 -14.39 -27.69
C ARG A 312 4.27 -13.04 -27.05
N TYR A 313 3.91 -12.05 -27.85
CA TYR A 313 3.85 -10.65 -27.39
C TYR A 313 2.50 -9.95 -27.56
N SER A 314 1.58 -10.50 -28.36
CA SER A 314 0.32 -9.83 -28.71
C SER A 314 -0.92 -10.53 -28.16
N GLY A 315 -0.84 -11.42 -27.18
CA GLY A 315 -1.99 -12.08 -26.53
C GLY A 315 -3.26 -12.11 -27.38
N ASN A 316 -3.53 -13.17 -28.14
CA ASN A 316 -4.76 -13.46 -28.91
C ASN A 316 -5.29 -12.44 -29.92
N ALA A 317 -4.57 -11.37 -30.25
CA ALA A 317 -5.03 -10.41 -31.24
C ALA A 317 -4.72 -10.89 -32.69
N ARG A 318 -5.76 -11.29 -33.39
CA ARG A 318 -5.74 -11.57 -34.82
C ARG A 318 -5.72 -10.25 -35.61
N SER A 319 -4.54 -9.71 -35.88
CA SER A 319 -4.39 -8.65 -36.87
C SER A 319 -3.61 -9.20 -38.08
N GLU A 320 -4.31 -9.59 -39.11
CA GLU A 320 -3.69 -9.85 -40.41
C GLU A 320 -3.02 -8.58 -40.91
N GLY A 321 -1.80 -8.68 -41.43
CA GLY A 321 -1.11 -7.58 -42.05
C GLY A 321 -0.34 -6.62 -41.13
N GLN A 322 -0.19 -6.92 -39.84
CA GLN A 322 0.56 -6.04 -38.95
C GLN A 322 2.04 -5.98 -39.31
N ARG A 323 2.58 -4.76 -39.44
CA ARG A 323 3.96 -4.50 -39.83
C ARG A 323 4.77 -3.92 -38.71
N MET A 324 6.06 -4.23 -38.68
CA MET A 324 7.06 -3.70 -37.75
C MET A 324 8.18 -2.99 -38.50
N ILE A 325 8.85 -2.07 -37.82
CA ILE A 325 9.97 -1.32 -38.30
C ILE A 325 11.14 -1.41 -37.30
N HIS A 326 12.38 -1.35 -37.81
CA HIS A 326 13.53 -1.29 -36.91
C HIS A 326 13.52 -0.03 -36.06
N GLU A 327 13.82 -0.12 -34.79
CA GLU A 327 13.72 0.96 -33.80
C GLU A 327 14.60 2.17 -34.18
N ASP A 328 15.75 1.93 -34.79
CA ASP A 328 16.62 3.01 -35.28
C ASP A 328 15.94 3.87 -36.35
N ALA A 329 15.24 3.24 -37.29
CA ALA A 329 14.51 3.99 -38.33
C ALA A 329 13.37 4.81 -37.74
N TRP A 330 12.67 4.25 -36.73
CA TRP A 330 11.64 4.97 -36.00
C TRP A 330 12.22 6.12 -35.18
N ARG A 331 13.32 5.91 -34.48
CA ARG A 331 14.01 6.96 -33.72
C ARG A 331 14.46 8.13 -34.63
N ASP A 332 15.05 7.80 -35.76
CA ASP A 332 15.53 8.83 -36.72
C ASP A 332 14.36 9.66 -37.26
N GLU A 333 13.22 9.05 -37.56
CA GLU A 333 12.03 9.76 -37.99
C GLU A 333 11.41 10.60 -36.86
N CYS A 334 11.39 10.08 -35.60
CA CYS A 334 10.99 10.84 -34.43
C CYS A 334 11.84 12.09 -34.23
N TYR A 335 13.17 12.02 -34.45
CA TYR A 335 14.08 13.15 -34.30
C TYR A 335 13.83 14.28 -35.31
N LYS A 336 13.27 13.96 -36.46
CA LYS A 336 12.86 14.96 -37.46
C LYS A 336 11.59 15.71 -37.07
N ARG A 337 10.68 15.04 -36.34
CA ARG A 337 9.35 15.55 -36.00
C ARG A 337 9.28 16.20 -34.61
N MET A 338 10.19 15.81 -33.70
CA MET A 338 10.20 16.34 -32.33
C MET A 338 10.55 17.84 -32.30
N VAL A 339 9.69 18.60 -31.61
CA VAL A 339 9.94 19.99 -31.25
C VAL A 339 10.81 20.06 -30.00
N ILE A 340 12.01 20.59 -30.12
CA ILE A 340 12.99 20.68 -29.03
C ILE A 340 13.63 22.08 -29.03
N ASP A 341 13.57 22.73 -27.88
CA ASP A 341 14.13 24.07 -27.67
C ASP A 341 15.68 24.11 -27.59
N SER A 342 16.36 22.99 -27.81
CA SER A 342 17.82 22.91 -27.77
C SER A 342 18.38 21.93 -28.80
N ASP A 343 19.37 22.36 -29.55
CA ASP A 343 20.08 21.55 -30.56
C ASP A 343 21.00 20.46 -30.01
N LYS A 344 20.98 20.22 -28.69
CA LYS A 344 21.82 19.20 -28.07
C LYS A 344 21.30 17.80 -28.39
N GLN A 345 22.12 17.03 -29.15
CA GLN A 345 21.82 15.63 -29.54
C GLN A 345 21.42 14.73 -28.36
N GLY A 346 21.96 14.99 -27.18
CA GLY A 346 21.56 14.29 -25.94
C GLY A 346 20.12 14.56 -25.50
N ALA A 347 19.58 15.75 -25.76
CA ALA A 347 18.21 16.11 -25.40
C ALA A 347 17.17 15.34 -26.25
N LYS A 348 17.47 15.17 -27.56
CA LYS A 348 16.64 14.39 -28.50
C LYS A 348 16.55 12.91 -28.03
N ARG A 349 17.71 12.33 -27.73
CA ARG A 349 17.78 10.93 -27.22
C ARG A 349 17.00 10.74 -25.93
N GLN A 350 17.15 11.66 -25.00
CA GLN A 350 16.44 11.56 -23.70
C GLN A 350 14.92 11.68 -23.88
N ARG A 351 14.44 12.57 -24.74
CA ARG A 351 13.01 12.74 -25.04
C ARG A 351 12.42 11.53 -25.77
N PHE A 352 13.15 11.00 -26.77
CA PHE A 352 12.74 9.78 -27.45
C PHE A 352 12.61 8.61 -26.48
N ASN A 353 13.59 8.39 -25.62
CA ASN A 353 13.53 7.30 -24.63
C ASN A 353 12.37 7.46 -23.67
N ARG A 354 12.03 8.69 -23.25
CA ARG A 354 10.84 8.94 -22.41
C ARG A 354 9.56 8.64 -23.17
N ALA A 355 9.41 9.14 -24.40
CA ALA A 355 8.25 8.89 -25.23
C ALA A 355 8.08 7.38 -25.50
N ARG A 356 9.16 6.68 -25.85
CA ARG A 356 9.17 5.23 -26.06
C ARG A 356 8.67 4.47 -24.83
N ASN A 357 9.19 4.80 -23.64
CA ASN A 357 8.80 4.14 -22.39
C ASN A 357 7.31 4.42 -22.09
N THR A 358 6.86 5.67 -22.22
CA THR A 358 5.45 6.02 -22.04
C THR A 358 4.55 5.23 -22.99
N LEU A 359 4.89 5.18 -24.28
CA LEU A 359 4.10 4.45 -25.28
C LEU A 359 4.06 2.93 -25.02
N HIS A 360 5.14 2.38 -24.46
CA HIS A 360 5.20 0.98 -24.00
C HIS A 360 4.32 0.73 -22.77
N GLU A 361 4.47 1.58 -21.74
CA GLU A 361 3.69 1.51 -20.49
C GLU A 361 2.20 1.68 -20.77
N ASP A 362 1.84 2.55 -21.70
CA ASP A 362 0.46 2.78 -22.14
C ASP A 362 -0.07 1.67 -23.08
N GLY A 363 0.75 0.68 -23.41
CA GLY A 363 0.37 -0.42 -24.31
C GLY A 363 0.03 0.02 -25.73
N ILE A 364 0.59 1.12 -26.20
CA ILE A 364 0.39 1.64 -27.58
C ILE A 364 1.33 0.96 -28.54
N ILE A 365 2.56 0.66 -28.11
CA ILE A 365 3.58 -0.02 -28.89
C ILE A 365 4.10 -1.27 -28.21
N VAL A 366 4.62 -2.17 -29.01
CA VAL A 366 5.39 -3.35 -28.58
C VAL A 366 6.74 -3.30 -29.29
N SER A 367 7.82 -3.69 -28.58
CA SER A 367 9.14 -3.85 -29.22
C SER A 367 9.76 -5.19 -28.86
N PHE A 368 10.47 -5.77 -29.83
CA PHE A 368 11.21 -7.00 -29.65
C PHE A 368 12.35 -7.07 -30.66
N ASP A 369 13.53 -7.48 -30.21
CA ASP A 369 14.74 -7.69 -31.04
C ASP A 369 15.09 -6.51 -31.95
N GLY A 370 14.97 -5.28 -31.42
CA GLY A 370 15.25 -4.04 -32.16
C GLY A 370 14.15 -3.59 -33.11
N TYR A 371 12.98 -4.25 -33.14
CA TYR A 371 11.84 -3.85 -33.95
C TYR A 371 10.71 -3.33 -33.06
N VAL A 372 9.90 -2.43 -33.60
CA VAL A 372 8.73 -1.83 -32.96
C VAL A 372 7.52 -1.83 -33.85
N TRP A 373 6.32 -2.04 -33.27
CA TRP A 373 5.02 -2.00 -33.94
C TRP A 373 3.93 -1.53 -32.99
N PHE A 374 2.75 -1.24 -33.53
CA PHE A 374 1.60 -0.91 -32.70
C PHE A 374 1.06 -2.14 -31.96
N ALA A 375 0.76 -2.00 -30.67
CA ALA A 375 0.01 -3.02 -29.96
C ALA A 375 -1.42 -3.09 -30.50
N THR A 376 -1.92 -4.31 -30.73
CA THR A 376 -3.32 -4.50 -31.08
C THR A 376 -4.16 -4.33 -29.82
N LYS A 377 -5.17 -3.45 -29.86
CA LYS A 377 -6.17 -3.38 -28.79
C LYS A 377 -6.91 -4.72 -28.73
N SER A 378 -6.81 -5.39 -27.58
CA SER A 378 -7.63 -6.57 -27.25
C SER A 378 -9.05 -6.15 -26.93
#